data_c48a4c087441a2a39a41f535069985ac
#
_entry.id   c48a4c087441a2a39a41f535069985ac
#
_cell.length_a   1.000
_cell.length_b   1.000
_cell.length_c   1.000
_cell.angle_alpha   90.00
_cell.angle_beta   90.00
_cell.angle_gamma   90.00
#
_symmetry.space_group_name_H-M   'P 1'
#
loop_
_entity.id
_entity.type
_entity.pdbx_description
1 polymer ?
#
loop_
_entity_poly.entity_id
_entity_poly.type
_entity_poly.pdbx_seq_one_letter_code
_entity_poly.pdbx_strand_id
1 'polypeptide(L)'
;MASSASVSPLFASAPQTRARPLAVARWLELVAGLVVLIVLVGGITRLTESGLSITEWNVVSGILPPLTEAAWQAEFAKYQQTAEYRFESGPAGMNLAAFQFIFFWEWFHRILGRVIGLAFLLPLIVFALRRAIPAGYGWRLGAMFGLICGQGALGWYMVSSGVGETDLTDVSHFRLAAHLLTALFLLAGLVWTARDLRHLAANPATRPAALTGAGFIAASVLFVQLLLGAWVAGLNAGHAASDWPLMNGRLVPELDWSAG
;
A
#
# COMPACT_ATOMS: atom_id res chain seq x y z
N MET A 1 67.09 37.98 -21.38
CA MET A 1 65.82 37.62 -22.06
C MET A 1 65.40 36.30 -21.51
N ALA A 2 64.48 36.28 -20.57
CA ALA A 2 63.93 35.07 -20.00
C ALA A 2 62.48 34.94 -20.49
N SER A 3 62.23 33.89 -21.27
CA SER A 3 60.92 33.55 -21.82
C SER A 3 60.07 32.89 -20.71
N SER A 4 58.98 33.54 -20.30
CA SER A 4 57.96 33.00 -19.41
C SER A 4 57.01 32.09 -20.19
N ALA A 5 57.18 30.80 -20.05
CA ALA A 5 56.21 29.84 -20.54
C ALA A 5 54.94 29.91 -19.67
N SER A 6 53.83 30.41 -20.20
CA SER A 6 52.52 30.36 -19.58
C SER A 6 51.97 28.90 -19.63
N VAL A 7 51.95 28.28 -18.46
CA VAL A 7 51.26 27.00 -18.28
C VAL A 7 49.76 27.25 -18.25
N SER A 8 49.06 26.93 -19.31
CA SER A 8 47.58 26.91 -19.34
C SER A 8 47.07 25.93 -18.31
N PRO A 9 46.18 26.30 -17.40
CA PRO A 9 45.56 25.34 -16.52
C PRO A 9 44.64 24.44 -17.38
N LEU A 10 44.98 23.17 -17.48
CA LEU A 10 44.07 22.14 -17.96
C LEU A 10 42.78 22.23 -17.13
N PHE A 11 41.72 22.71 -17.76
CA PHE A 11 40.39 22.70 -17.17
C PHE A 11 40.02 21.24 -16.91
N ALA A 12 40.22 20.78 -15.70
CA ALA A 12 39.60 19.59 -15.16
C ALA A 12 38.11 19.91 -15.14
N SER A 13 37.37 19.41 -16.14
CA SER A 13 35.90 19.38 -16.13
C SER A 13 35.48 18.68 -14.85
N ALA A 14 34.85 19.43 -13.93
CA ALA A 14 34.26 18.83 -12.74
C ALA A 14 33.38 17.64 -13.17
N PRO A 15 33.45 16.52 -12.48
CA PRO A 15 32.63 15.35 -12.85
C PRO A 15 31.17 15.77 -12.89
N GLN A 16 30.59 15.80 -14.09
CA GLN A 16 29.15 16.08 -14.26
C GLN A 16 28.40 15.07 -13.39
N THR A 17 27.70 15.56 -12.38
CA THR A 17 26.90 14.71 -11.51
C THR A 17 25.85 14.01 -12.37
N ARG A 18 25.94 12.70 -12.49
CA ARG A 18 24.96 11.86 -13.23
C ARG A 18 23.61 11.82 -12.53
N ALA A 19 23.49 12.40 -11.33
CA ALA A 19 22.28 12.45 -10.54
C ALA A 19 21.15 13.19 -11.28
N ARG A 20 19.95 12.60 -11.27
CA ARG A 20 18.75 13.12 -11.92
C ARG A 20 17.59 13.27 -10.92
N PRO A 21 17.66 14.20 -9.96
CA PRO A 21 16.70 14.31 -8.86
C PRO A 21 15.26 14.50 -9.37
N LEU A 22 15.03 15.31 -10.42
CA LEU A 22 13.69 15.52 -10.96
C LEU A 22 13.10 14.25 -11.61
N ALA A 23 13.92 13.45 -12.29
CA ALA A 23 13.45 12.21 -12.89
C ALA A 23 13.06 11.19 -11.80
N VAL A 24 13.87 11.09 -10.74
CA VAL A 24 13.56 10.23 -9.59
C VAL A 24 12.30 10.74 -8.87
N ALA A 25 12.13 12.04 -8.69
CA ALA A 25 10.93 12.62 -8.08
C ALA A 25 9.66 12.26 -8.86
N ARG A 26 9.65 12.45 -10.18
CA ARG A 26 8.49 12.14 -11.04
C ARG A 26 8.13 10.66 -11.01
N TRP A 27 9.12 9.79 -10.96
CA TRP A 27 8.89 8.35 -10.81
C TRP A 27 8.24 8.04 -9.45
N LEU A 28 8.72 8.61 -8.34
CA LEU A 28 8.12 8.41 -7.02
C LEU A 28 6.69 8.94 -6.95
N GLU A 29 6.40 10.07 -7.60
CA GLU A 29 5.04 10.62 -7.71
C GLU A 29 4.09 9.70 -8.47
N LEU A 30 4.56 9.08 -9.56
CA LEU A 30 3.78 8.08 -10.28
C LEU A 30 3.48 6.88 -9.38
N VAL A 31 4.48 6.37 -8.67
CA VAL A 31 4.28 5.26 -7.72
C VAL A 31 3.33 5.67 -6.59
N ALA A 32 3.45 6.89 -6.06
CA ALA A 32 2.51 7.41 -5.06
C ALA A 32 1.07 7.44 -5.58
N GLY A 33 0.86 7.85 -6.83
CA GLY A 33 -0.44 7.78 -7.50
C GLY A 33 -1.00 6.35 -7.59
N LEU A 34 -0.14 5.37 -7.91
CA LEU A 34 -0.53 3.96 -7.92
C LEU A 34 -0.85 3.45 -6.50
N VAL A 35 -0.15 3.91 -5.47
CA VAL A 35 -0.46 3.57 -4.07
C VAL A 35 -1.80 4.18 -3.65
N VAL A 36 -2.13 5.40 -4.05
CA VAL A 36 -3.48 5.97 -3.83
C VAL A 36 -4.53 5.10 -4.52
N LEU A 37 -4.30 4.71 -5.76
CA LEU A 37 -5.24 3.87 -6.50
C LEU A 37 -5.47 2.52 -5.81
N ILE A 38 -4.40 1.83 -5.35
CA ILE A 38 -4.57 0.54 -4.68
C ILE A 38 -5.27 0.68 -3.32
N VAL A 39 -5.09 1.78 -2.60
CA VAL A 39 -5.84 2.06 -1.36
C VAL A 39 -7.33 2.23 -1.65
N LEU A 40 -7.69 2.93 -2.73
CA LEU A 40 -9.09 3.06 -3.16
C LEU A 40 -9.69 1.70 -3.55
N VAL A 41 -8.96 0.91 -4.34
CA VAL A 41 -9.40 -0.46 -4.71
C VAL A 41 -9.51 -1.36 -3.48
N GLY A 42 -8.58 -1.27 -2.53
CA GLY A 42 -8.65 -1.97 -1.25
C GLY A 42 -9.88 -1.58 -0.42
N GLY A 43 -10.28 -0.29 -0.46
CA GLY A 43 -11.53 0.17 0.12
C GLY A 43 -12.76 -0.48 -0.54
N ILE A 44 -12.77 -0.57 -1.88
CA ILE A 44 -13.83 -1.28 -2.61
C ILE A 44 -13.84 -2.78 -2.22
N THR A 45 -12.67 -3.43 -2.21
CA THR A 45 -12.54 -4.84 -1.80
C THR A 45 -13.11 -5.08 -0.40
N ARG A 46 -12.90 -4.14 0.54
CA ARG A 46 -13.47 -4.23 1.89
C ARG A 46 -14.98 -4.03 1.90
N LEU A 47 -15.49 -3.01 1.16
CA LEU A 47 -16.93 -2.70 1.12
C LEU A 47 -17.77 -3.73 0.36
N THR A 48 -17.14 -4.50 -0.52
CA THR A 48 -17.78 -5.58 -1.29
C THR A 48 -17.53 -6.96 -0.69
N GLU A 49 -16.87 -7.03 0.48
CA GLU A 49 -16.52 -8.28 1.18
C GLU A 49 -15.77 -9.26 0.26
N SER A 50 -14.89 -8.71 -0.61
CA SER A 50 -14.18 -9.48 -1.64
C SER A 50 -12.86 -10.09 -1.16
N GLY A 51 -12.40 -9.73 0.04
CA GLY A 51 -11.03 -9.97 0.50
C GLY A 51 -10.66 -11.42 0.83
N LEU A 52 -11.62 -12.34 0.82
CA LEU A 52 -11.43 -13.76 1.09
C LEU A 52 -11.84 -14.65 -0.10
N SER A 53 -12.14 -14.05 -1.27
CA SER A 53 -12.62 -14.77 -2.46
C SER A 53 -11.54 -15.63 -3.12
N ILE A 54 -10.26 -15.27 -2.99
CA ILE A 54 -9.11 -16.00 -3.54
C ILE A 54 -8.38 -16.72 -2.40
N THR A 55 -8.66 -17.99 -2.24
CA THR A 55 -8.19 -18.79 -1.10
C THR A 55 -6.71 -19.17 -1.16
N GLU A 56 -6.06 -19.07 -2.32
CA GLU A 56 -4.67 -19.46 -2.53
C GLU A 56 -3.74 -18.27 -2.73
N TRP A 57 -2.49 -18.40 -2.23
CA TRP A 57 -1.46 -17.40 -2.42
C TRP A 57 -0.55 -17.75 -3.61
N ASN A 58 -1.06 -17.50 -4.80
CA ASN A 58 -0.36 -17.77 -6.05
C ASN A 58 0.28 -16.50 -6.60
N VAL A 59 1.55 -16.23 -6.26
CA VAL A 59 2.24 -14.97 -6.62
C VAL A 59 2.44 -14.85 -8.13
N VAL A 60 2.78 -15.93 -8.81
CA VAL A 60 3.09 -15.95 -10.25
C VAL A 60 1.90 -16.48 -11.05
N SER A 61 1.40 -17.67 -10.73
CA SER A 61 0.28 -18.30 -11.48
C SER A 61 -1.05 -17.56 -11.33
N GLY A 62 -1.26 -16.83 -10.23
CA GLY A 62 -2.46 -16.00 -9.99
C GLY A 62 -2.47 -14.65 -10.71
N ILE A 63 -1.64 -14.44 -11.75
CA ILE A 63 -1.67 -13.22 -12.57
C ILE A 63 -2.88 -13.24 -13.51
N LEU A 64 -3.20 -14.39 -14.09
CA LEU A 64 -4.38 -14.53 -14.95
C LEU A 64 -5.58 -14.99 -14.13
N PRO A 65 -6.76 -14.40 -14.35
CA PRO A 65 -7.99 -14.89 -13.75
C PRO A 65 -8.40 -16.22 -14.43
N PRO A 66 -9.34 -16.98 -13.86
CA PRO A 66 -9.89 -18.14 -14.55
C PRO A 66 -10.45 -17.76 -15.93
N LEU A 67 -10.05 -18.48 -16.99
CA LEU A 67 -10.41 -18.16 -18.37
C LEU A 67 -11.51 -19.08 -18.94
N THR A 68 -11.82 -20.17 -18.27
CA THR A 68 -12.84 -21.15 -18.69
C THR A 68 -13.88 -21.33 -17.62
N GLU A 69 -15.08 -21.74 -18.01
CA GLU A 69 -16.15 -22.03 -17.06
C GLU A 69 -15.75 -23.11 -16.04
N ALA A 70 -15.06 -24.15 -16.49
CA ALA A 70 -14.56 -25.21 -15.60
C ALA A 70 -13.57 -24.66 -14.56
N ALA A 71 -12.69 -23.72 -14.95
CA ALA A 71 -11.77 -23.07 -14.02
C ALA A 71 -12.52 -22.16 -13.02
N TRP A 72 -13.56 -21.45 -13.45
CA TRP A 72 -14.41 -20.67 -12.57
C TRP A 72 -15.16 -21.53 -11.55
N GLN A 73 -15.72 -22.67 -11.98
CA GLN A 73 -16.37 -23.62 -11.09
C GLN A 73 -15.39 -24.20 -10.06
N ALA A 74 -14.15 -24.49 -10.47
CA ALA A 74 -13.12 -24.97 -9.58
C ALA A 74 -12.74 -23.94 -8.49
N GLU A 75 -12.57 -22.67 -8.86
CA GLU A 75 -12.28 -21.60 -7.87
C GLU A 75 -13.49 -21.35 -6.96
N PHE A 76 -14.70 -21.36 -7.50
CA PHE A 76 -15.91 -21.22 -6.70
C PHE A 76 -16.06 -22.39 -5.70
N ALA A 77 -15.76 -23.62 -6.11
CA ALA A 77 -15.77 -24.78 -5.22
C ALA A 77 -14.77 -24.66 -4.06
N LYS A 78 -13.60 -24.03 -4.27
CA LYS A 78 -12.66 -23.72 -3.18
C LYS A 78 -13.23 -22.69 -2.22
N TYR A 79 -13.81 -21.61 -2.75
CA TYR A 79 -14.43 -20.56 -1.94
C TYR A 79 -15.61 -21.09 -1.10
N GLN A 80 -16.40 -22.02 -1.64
CA GLN A 80 -17.50 -22.65 -0.92
C GLN A 80 -17.07 -23.42 0.34
N GLN A 81 -15.78 -23.71 0.49
CA GLN A 81 -15.22 -24.37 1.68
C GLN A 81 -14.79 -23.38 2.77
N THR A 82 -14.77 -22.07 2.48
CA THR A 82 -14.41 -21.03 3.47
C THR A 82 -15.53 -20.83 4.50
N ALA A 83 -15.17 -20.30 5.67
CA ALA A 83 -16.12 -19.92 6.69
C ALA A 83 -17.08 -18.82 6.20
N GLU A 84 -16.55 -17.80 5.49
CA GLU A 84 -17.34 -16.73 4.90
C GLU A 84 -18.48 -17.27 4.02
N TYR A 85 -18.19 -18.22 3.12
CA TYR A 85 -19.25 -18.81 2.30
C TYR A 85 -20.24 -19.63 3.14
N ARG A 86 -19.73 -20.48 4.04
CA ARG A 86 -20.59 -21.40 4.82
C ARG A 86 -21.55 -20.68 5.76
N PHE A 87 -21.11 -19.57 6.34
CA PHE A 87 -21.91 -18.88 7.38
C PHE A 87 -22.61 -17.62 6.87
N GLU A 88 -22.13 -16.99 5.78
CA GLU A 88 -22.66 -15.71 5.29
C GLU A 88 -23.11 -15.77 3.83
N SER A 89 -22.19 -15.85 2.88
CA SER A 89 -22.48 -15.70 1.46
C SER A 89 -23.33 -16.82 0.88
N GLY A 90 -23.11 -18.07 1.29
CA GLY A 90 -23.88 -19.24 0.86
C GLY A 90 -25.34 -19.16 1.32
N PRO A 91 -25.64 -18.96 2.62
CA PRO A 91 -26.99 -18.73 3.12
C PRO A 91 -27.67 -17.51 2.49
N ALA A 92 -26.92 -16.46 2.13
CA ALA A 92 -27.43 -15.31 1.38
C ALA A 92 -27.71 -15.58 -0.10
N GLY A 93 -27.44 -16.80 -0.61
CA GLY A 93 -27.76 -17.23 -1.97
C GLY A 93 -26.71 -16.86 -3.01
N MET A 94 -25.43 -16.76 -2.63
CA MET A 94 -24.36 -16.47 -3.57
C MET A 94 -24.27 -17.52 -4.67
N ASN A 95 -24.27 -17.06 -5.90
CA ASN A 95 -24.08 -17.85 -7.11
C ASN A 95 -22.75 -17.55 -7.79
N LEU A 96 -22.42 -18.27 -8.87
CA LEU A 96 -21.15 -18.11 -9.59
C LEU A 96 -20.95 -16.67 -10.10
N ALA A 97 -21.99 -15.98 -10.57
CA ALA A 97 -21.87 -14.60 -11.07
C ALA A 97 -21.52 -13.61 -9.94
N ALA A 98 -22.14 -13.76 -8.77
CA ALA A 98 -21.80 -12.97 -7.59
C ALA A 98 -20.37 -13.27 -7.10
N PHE A 99 -19.95 -14.55 -7.13
CA PHE A 99 -18.58 -14.93 -6.83
C PHE A 99 -17.56 -14.29 -7.80
N GLN A 100 -17.85 -14.30 -9.11
CA GLN A 100 -16.98 -13.66 -10.11
C GLN A 100 -16.80 -12.17 -9.86
N PHE A 101 -17.84 -11.48 -9.36
CA PHE A 101 -17.75 -10.05 -9.00
C PHE A 101 -16.80 -9.82 -7.84
N ILE A 102 -16.90 -10.55 -6.74
CA ILE A 102 -16.00 -10.40 -5.59
C ILE A 102 -14.57 -10.85 -5.95
N PHE A 103 -14.43 -11.95 -6.68
CA PHE A 103 -13.14 -12.42 -7.19
C PHE A 103 -12.43 -11.35 -8.02
N PHE A 104 -13.14 -10.64 -8.91
CA PHE A 104 -12.58 -9.59 -9.73
C PHE A 104 -11.92 -8.49 -8.89
N TRP A 105 -12.58 -8.00 -7.84
CA TRP A 105 -12.04 -6.92 -7.01
C TRP A 105 -10.79 -7.36 -6.24
N GLU A 106 -10.79 -8.55 -5.68
CA GLU A 106 -9.61 -9.08 -5.00
C GLU A 106 -8.46 -9.35 -5.98
N TRP A 107 -8.74 -9.98 -7.11
CA TRP A 107 -7.75 -10.21 -8.17
C TRP A 107 -7.15 -8.89 -8.66
N PHE A 108 -7.98 -7.90 -8.94
CA PHE A 108 -7.53 -6.58 -9.40
C PHE A 108 -6.65 -5.88 -8.37
N HIS A 109 -7.01 -5.93 -7.09
CA HIS A 109 -6.18 -5.44 -6.00
C HIS A 109 -4.82 -6.14 -5.96
N ARG A 110 -4.79 -7.47 -6.08
CA ARG A 110 -3.55 -8.26 -6.12
C ARG A 110 -2.69 -7.94 -7.36
N ILE A 111 -3.30 -7.67 -8.53
CA ILE A 111 -2.57 -7.24 -9.75
C ILE A 111 -1.96 -5.86 -9.55
N LEU A 112 -2.70 -4.90 -9.00
CA LEU A 112 -2.16 -3.57 -8.72
C LEU A 112 -0.95 -3.64 -7.78
N GLY A 113 -0.97 -4.49 -6.76
CA GLY A 113 0.18 -4.71 -5.89
C GLY A 113 1.42 -5.16 -6.65
N ARG A 114 1.27 -6.10 -7.61
CA ARG A 114 2.37 -6.57 -8.47
C ARG A 114 2.86 -5.45 -9.40
N VAL A 115 1.94 -4.68 -9.98
CA VAL A 115 2.27 -3.53 -10.84
C VAL A 115 3.06 -2.49 -10.06
N ILE A 116 2.67 -2.16 -8.83
CA ILE A 116 3.40 -1.23 -7.96
C ILE A 116 4.81 -1.75 -7.68
N GLY A 117 4.95 -3.03 -7.35
CA GLY A 117 6.24 -3.66 -7.12
C GLY A 117 7.18 -3.52 -8.32
N LEU A 118 6.70 -3.83 -9.52
CA LEU A 118 7.47 -3.71 -10.77
C LEU A 118 7.72 -2.25 -11.16
N ALA A 119 6.72 -1.36 -11.03
CA ALA A 119 6.84 0.07 -11.31
C ALA A 119 7.84 0.77 -10.37
N PHE A 120 8.06 0.20 -9.19
CA PHE A 120 9.12 0.66 -8.29
C PHE A 120 10.46 0.01 -8.62
N LEU A 121 10.53 -1.31 -8.70
CA LEU A 121 11.77 -2.07 -8.83
C LEU A 121 12.52 -1.78 -10.14
N LEU A 122 11.81 -1.81 -11.29
CA LEU A 122 12.48 -1.69 -12.59
C LEU A 122 13.17 -0.32 -12.76
N PRO A 123 12.50 0.83 -12.48
CA PRO A 123 13.19 2.12 -12.52
C PRO A 123 14.26 2.26 -11.44
N LEU A 124 14.08 1.69 -10.24
CA LEU A 124 15.11 1.70 -9.19
C LEU A 124 16.42 1.09 -9.70
N ILE A 125 16.34 -0.09 -10.34
CA ILE A 125 17.51 -0.76 -10.95
C ILE A 125 18.12 0.13 -12.02
N VAL A 126 17.31 0.69 -12.93
CA VAL A 126 17.80 1.56 -14.01
C VAL A 126 18.50 2.80 -13.45
N PHE A 127 17.91 3.49 -12.47
CA PHE A 127 18.51 4.66 -11.85
C PHE A 127 19.78 4.32 -11.08
N ALA A 128 19.85 3.16 -10.40
CA ALA A 128 21.04 2.70 -9.70
C ALA A 128 22.17 2.40 -10.69
N LEU A 129 21.92 1.62 -11.75
CA LEU A 129 22.90 1.27 -12.77
C LEU A 129 23.44 2.53 -13.50
N ARG A 130 22.58 3.52 -13.74
CA ARG A 130 22.96 4.79 -14.37
C ARG A 130 23.60 5.77 -13.40
N ARG A 131 23.73 5.43 -12.11
CA ARG A 131 24.21 6.34 -11.05
C ARG A 131 23.41 7.65 -11.01
N ALA A 132 22.11 7.58 -11.31
CA ALA A 132 21.20 8.72 -11.39
C ALA A 132 20.54 9.08 -10.06
N ILE A 133 20.68 8.22 -9.04
CA ILE A 133 20.15 8.46 -7.70
C ILE A 133 21.06 9.50 -7.01
N PRO A 134 20.51 10.63 -6.50
CA PRO A 134 21.29 11.60 -5.73
C PRO A 134 21.89 10.98 -4.47
N ALA A 135 23.06 11.51 -4.06
CA ALA A 135 23.73 11.07 -2.83
C ALA A 135 22.80 11.19 -1.61
N GLY A 136 22.82 10.20 -0.73
CA GLY A 136 21.98 10.15 0.47
C GLY A 136 20.56 9.63 0.28
N TYR A 137 20.07 9.42 -0.96
CA TYR A 137 18.71 8.93 -1.20
C TYR A 137 18.63 7.41 -1.43
N GLY A 138 19.74 6.73 -1.72
CA GLY A 138 19.75 5.31 -2.04
C GLY A 138 19.13 4.43 -0.95
N TRP A 139 19.45 4.68 0.33
CA TRP A 139 18.91 3.91 1.45
C TRP A 139 17.40 4.15 1.65
N ARG A 140 16.90 5.39 1.39
CA ARG A 140 15.46 5.70 1.45
C ARG A 140 14.69 4.89 0.40
N LEU A 141 15.22 4.85 -0.83
CA LEU A 141 14.62 4.07 -1.91
C LEU A 141 14.66 2.57 -1.61
N GLY A 142 15.78 2.08 -1.06
CA GLY A 142 15.89 0.68 -0.61
C GLY A 142 14.88 0.33 0.48
N ALA A 143 14.71 1.21 1.48
CA ALA A 143 13.73 1.03 2.55
C ALA A 143 12.29 1.04 2.01
N MET A 144 11.96 1.93 1.07
CA MET A 144 10.63 1.95 0.43
C MET A 144 10.36 0.67 -0.37
N PHE A 145 11.36 0.15 -1.08
CA PHE A 145 11.24 -1.14 -1.76
C PHE A 145 11.00 -2.27 -0.75
N GLY A 146 11.73 -2.28 0.36
CA GLY A 146 11.50 -3.22 1.47
C GLY A 146 10.07 -3.12 2.03
N LEU A 147 9.52 -1.90 2.17
CA LEU A 147 8.14 -1.70 2.58
C LEU A 147 7.13 -2.21 1.54
N ILE A 148 7.40 -2.03 0.24
CA ILE A 148 6.54 -2.57 -0.84
C ILE A 148 6.52 -4.11 -0.79
N CYS A 149 7.68 -4.76 -0.62
CA CYS A 149 7.74 -6.20 -0.41
C CYS A 149 7.01 -6.62 0.87
N GLY A 150 7.21 -5.87 1.95
CA GLY A 150 6.52 -6.08 3.23
C GLY A 150 5.00 -5.95 3.13
N GLN A 151 4.49 -5.06 2.27
CA GLN A 151 3.05 -4.93 1.99
C GLN A 151 2.47 -6.22 1.41
N GLY A 152 3.17 -6.86 0.48
CA GLY A 152 2.75 -8.15 -0.05
C GLY A 152 2.67 -9.23 1.05
N ALA A 153 3.69 -9.31 1.91
CA ALA A 153 3.73 -10.23 3.03
C ALA A 153 2.63 -9.94 4.08
N LEU A 154 2.41 -8.66 4.42
CA LEU A 154 1.35 -8.24 5.34
C LEU A 154 -0.04 -8.52 4.76
N GLY A 155 -0.25 -8.32 3.45
CA GLY A 155 -1.52 -8.65 2.79
C GLY A 155 -1.81 -10.15 2.85
N TRP A 156 -0.83 -10.99 2.57
CA TRP A 156 -0.96 -12.42 2.75
C TRP A 156 -1.24 -12.81 4.20
N TYR A 157 -0.50 -12.24 5.15
CA TYR A 157 -0.69 -12.48 6.58
C TYR A 157 -2.08 -12.02 7.05
N MET A 158 -2.63 -10.95 6.47
CA MET A 158 -3.99 -10.49 6.74
C MET A 158 -5.02 -11.49 6.23
N VAL A 159 -4.97 -11.87 4.95
CA VAL A 159 -5.92 -12.80 4.33
C VAL A 159 -5.88 -14.18 5.00
N SER A 160 -4.70 -14.66 5.39
CA SER A 160 -4.55 -15.95 6.08
C SER A 160 -5.28 -16.03 7.43
N SER A 161 -5.79 -14.91 7.97
CA SER A 161 -6.60 -14.95 9.21
C SER A 161 -8.06 -15.36 8.98
N GLY A 162 -8.57 -15.19 7.76
CA GLY A 162 -9.95 -15.54 7.40
C GLY A 162 -10.07 -16.71 6.42
N VAL A 163 -8.93 -17.28 5.96
CA VAL A 163 -8.90 -18.43 5.03
C VAL A 163 -8.26 -19.64 5.70
N GLY A 164 -8.82 -20.82 5.48
CA GLY A 164 -8.33 -22.08 6.03
C GLY A 164 -9.26 -22.66 7.09
N GLU A 165 -8.72 -23.46 8.02
CA GLU A 165 -9.48 -24.06 9.12
C GLU A 165 -9.76 -23.04 10.23
N THR A 166 -10.63 -22.07 9.95
CA THR A 166 -11.05 -21.02 10.88
C THR A 166 -12.56 -20.82 10.74
N ASP A 167 -13.22 -20.45 11.82
CA ASP A 167 -14.62 -20.04 11.81
C ASP A 167 -14.81 -18.52 11.62
N LEU A 168 -13.70 -17.80 11.36
CA LEU A 168 -13.75 -16.37 11.13
C LEU A 168 -14.23 -16.08 9.69
N THR A 169 -15.26 -15.26 9.57
CA THR A 169 -15.82 -14.79 8.31
C THR A 169 -15.14 -13.52 7.80
N ASP A 170 -14.43 -12.81 8.68
CA ASP A 170 -13.68 -11.60 8.41
C ASP A 170 -12.19 -11.75 8.68
N VAL A 171 -11.37 -10.91 8.03
CA VAL A 171 -9.94 -10.80 8.35
C VAL A 171 -9.72 -10.13 9.71
N SER A 172 -8.64 -10.47 10.39
CA SER A 172 -8.28 -9.82 11.66
C SER A 172 -8.16 -8.29 11.50
N HIS A 173 -8.93 -7.53 12.28
CA HIS A 173 -8.91 -6.07 12.28
C HIS A 173 -7.53 -5.49 12.65
N PHE A 174 -6.72 -6.19 13.47
CA PHE A 174 -5.35 -5.80 13.77
C PHE A 174 -4.44 -5.94 12.55
N ARG A 175 -4.56 -7.05 11.79
CA ARG A 175 -3.76 -7.28 10.59
C ARG A 175 -4.18 -6.33 9.46
N LEU A 176 -5.48 -6.03 9.35
CA LEU A 176 -6.01 -5.03 8.43
C LEU A 176 -5.43 -3.64 8.74
N ALA A 177 -5.46 -3.22 10.01
CA ALA A 177 -4.89 -1.94 10.43
C ALA A 177 -3.38 -1.86 10.14
N ALA A 178 -2.62 -2.92 10.43
CA ALA A 178 -1.19 -2.98 10.14
C ALA A 178 -0.91 -2.82 8.64
N HIS A 179 -1.66 -3.52 7.79
CA HIS A 179 -1.52 -3.44 6.33
C HIS A 179 -1.85 -2.03 5.81
N LEU A 180 -2.98 -1.45 6.20
CA LEU A 180 -3.39 -0.11 5.80
C LEU A 180 -2.42 0.97 6.27
N LEU A 181 -2.05 0.97 7.55
CA LEU A 181 -1.16 1.99 8.11
C LEU A 181 0.23 1.94 7.50
N THR A 182 0.76 0.75 7.22
CA THR A 182 2.04 0.60 6.53
C THR A 182 1.96 1.10 5.08
N ALA A 183 0.83 0.89 4.37
CA ALA A 183 0.61 1.45 3.03
C ALA A 183 0.59 2.98 3.05
N LEU A 184 -0.10 3.59 4.02
CA LEU A 184 -0.15 5.04 4.18
C LEU A 184 1.21 5.63 4.61
N PHE A 185 1.97 4.91 5.43
CA PHE A 185 3.35 5.29 5.77
C PHE A 185 4.26 5.26 4.55
N LEU A 186 4.16 4.23 3.70
CA LEU A 186 4.86 4.17 2.43
C LEU A 186 4.48 5.35 1.53
N LEU A 187 3.19 5.66 1.41
CA LEU A 187 2.69 6.80 0.63
C LEU A 187 3.29 8.12 1.13
N ALA A 188 3.28 8.34 2.44
CA ALA A 188 3.89 9.52 3.04
C ALA A 188 5.39 9.62 2.73
N GLY A 189 6.13 8.50 2.82
CA GLY A 189 7.54 8.41 2.48
C GLY A 189 7.83 8.72 1.00
N LEU A 190 6.99 8.20 0.08
CA LEU A 190 7.09 8.46 -1.36
C LEU A 190 6.89 9.95 -1.66
N VAL A 191 5.82 10.54 -1.14
CA VAL A 191 5.50 11.97 -1.34
C VAL A 191 6.58 12.86 -0.73
N TRP A 192 7.01 12.57 0.50
CA TRP A 192 8.08 13.33 1.17
C TRP A 192 9.37 13.31 0.36
N THR A 193 9.80 12.12 -0.04
CA THR A 193 11.06 11.97 -0.80
C THR A 193 10.96 12.61 -2.19
N ALA A 194 9.82 12.50 -2.85
CA ALA A 194 9.60 13.18 -4.14
C ALA A 194 9.68 14.71 -4.00
N ARG A 195 9.10 15.28 -2.92
CA ARG A 195 9.17 16.72 -2.63
C ARG A 195 10.61 17.16 -2.35
N ASP A 196 11.33 16.43 -1.50
CA ASP A 196 12.76 16.70 -1.24
C ASP A 196 13.58 16.73 -2.55
N LEU A 197 13.36 15.74 -3.42
CA LEU A 197 14.07 15.65 -4.70
C LEU A 197 13.69 16.75 -5.68
N ARG A 198 12.45 17.24 -5.65
CA ARG A 198 12.04 18.43 -6.43
C ARG A 198 12.76 19.69 -5.95
N HIS A 199 12.84 19.89 -4.64
CA HIS A 199 13.58 21.02 -4.06
C HIS A 199 15.06 20.94 -4.39
N LEU A 200 15.66 19.74 -4.29
CA LEU A 200 17.05 19.51 -4.68
C LEU A 200 17.30 19.79 -6.17
N ALA A 201 16.34 19.45 -7.04
CA ALA A 201 16.42 19.72 -8.47
C ALA A 201 16.37 21.21 -8.80
N ALA A 202 15.59 21.99 -8.03
CA ALA A 202 15.47 23.43 -8.19
C ALA A 202 16.67 24.19 -7.59
N ASN A 203 17.21 23.72 -6.47
CA ASN A 203 18.35 24.31 -5.80
C ASN A 203 19.24 23.21 -5.18
N PRO A 204 20.43 22.95 -5.75
CA PRO A 204 21.36 21.93 -5.25
C PRO A 204 21.86 22.15 -3.81
N ALA A 205 21.75 23.36 -3.28
CA ALA A 205 22.14 23.68 -1.90
C ALA A 205 21.02 23.38 -0.87
N THR A 206 19.84 22.97 -1.32
CA THR A 206 18.71 22.67 -0.44
C THR A 206 19.02 21.46 0.45
N ARG A 207 18.76 21.59 1.74
CA ARG A 207 18.81 20.46 2.68
C ARG A 207 17.49 19.69 2.66
N PRO A 208 17.52 18.36 2.89
CA PRO A 208 16.29 17.58 3.06
C PRO A 208 15.40 18.19 4.15
N ALA A 209 14.08 18.17 3.91
CA ALA A 209 13.13 18.66 4.89
C ALA A 209 13.20 17.83 6.19
N ALA A 210 13.10 18.50 7.32
CA ALA A 210 12.98 17.86 8.63
C ALA A 210 11.56 18.01 9.16
N LEU A 211 11.10 17.00 9.88
CA LEU A 211 9.81 17.06 10.54
C LEU A 211 9.87 18.04 11.71
N THR A 212 9.01 19.06 11.68
CA THR A 212 8.88 20.01 12.79
C THR A 212 8.12 19.39 13.97
N GLY A 213 8.25 19.96 15.19
CA GLY A 213 7.47 19.49 16.34
C GLY A 213 5.96 19.52 16.09
N ALA A 214 5.44 20.60 15.49
CA ALA A 214 4.03 20.69 15.11
C ALA A 214 3.64 19.63 14.06
N GLY A 215 4.50 19.38 13.06
CA GLY A 215 4.32 18.34 12.07
C GLY A 215 4.31 16.93 12.68
N PHE A 216 5.15 16.68 13.68
CA PHE A 216 5.17 15.41 14.41
C PHE A 216 3.86 15.20 15.19
N ILE A 217 3.39 16.24 15.90
CA ILE A 217 2.10 16.15 16.63
C ILE A 217 0.95 15.88 15.66
N ALA A 218 0.86 16.63 14.56
CA ALA A 218 -0.18 16.43 13.56
C ALA A 218 -0.15 15.02 12.96
N ALA A 219 1.04 14.51 12.62
CA ALA A 219 1.21 13.15 12.10
C ALA A 219 0.82 12.09 13.14
N SER A 220 1.12 12.32 14.43
CA SER A 220 0.75 11.40 15.51
C SER A 220 -0.76 11.35 15.72
N VAL A 221 -1.44 12.50 15.71
CA VAL A 221 -2.91 12.57 15.83
C VAL A 221 -3.56 11.88 14.63
N LEU A 222 -3.06 12.13 13.41
CA LEU A 222 -3.55 11.48 12.21
C LEU A 222 -3.33 9.96 12.27
N PHE A 223 -2.18 9.50 12.75
CA PHE A 223 -1.90 8.07 12.92
C PHE A 223 -2.91 7.41 13.87
N VAL A 224 -3.17 8.02 15.03
CA VAL A 224 -4.18 7.51 15.99
C VAL A 224 -5.56 7.48 15.35
N GLN A 225 -5.96 8.54 14.64
CA GLN A 225 -7.24 8.60 13.94
C GLN A 225 -7.39 7.49 12.89
N LEU A 226 -6.34 7.25 12.10
CA LEU A 226 -6.33 6.19 11.08
C LEU A 226 -6.38 4.80 11.70
N LEU A 227 -5.66 4.58 12.81
CA LEU A 227 -5.66 3.32 13.55
C LEU A 227 -7.06 3.00 14.10
N LEU A 228 -7.68 3.95 14.78
CA LEU A 228 -9.03 3.79 15.30
C LEU A 228 -10.06 3.58 14.19
N GLY A 229 -9.95 4.34 13.09
CA GLY A 229 -10.80 4.17 11.91
C GLY A 229 -10.65 2.79 11.25
N ALA A 230 -9.42 2.27 11.18
CA ALA A 230 -9.16 0.93 10.66
C ALA A 230 -9.76 -0.18 11.54
N TRP A 231 -9.74 -0.01 12.87
CA TRP A 231 -10.40 -0.94 13.78
C TRP A 231 -11.92 -0.88 13.68
N VAL A 232 -12.51 0.33 13.62
CA VAL A 232 -13.96 0.51 13.38
C VAL A 232 -14.39 -0.18 12.09
N ALA A 233 -13.62 0.00 11.00
CA ALA A 233 -13.90 -0.64 9.72
C ALA A 233 -13.72 -2.17 9.78
N GLY A 234 -12.66 -2.65 10.43
CA GLY A 234 -12.37 -4.09 10.52
C GLY A 234 -13.33 -4.87 11.44
N LEU A 235 -13.97 -4.18 12.38
CA LEU A 235 -14.97 -4.75 13.29
C LEU A 235 -16.41 -4.53 12.82
N ASN A 236 -16.65 -3.95 11.64
CA ASN A 236 -17.95 -3.50 11.16
C ASN A 236 -18.68 -2.58 12.16
N ALA A 237 -17.93 -1.96 13.10
CA ALA A 237 -18.48 -1.19 14.22
C ALA A 237 -19.12 0.14 13.80
N GLY A 238 -18.98 0.56 12.54
CA GLY A 238 -19.70 1.72 11.98
C GLY A 238 -21.22 1.56 11.98
N HIS A 239 -21.73 0.34 12.08
CA HIS A 239 -23.17 0.06 12.21
C HIS A 239 -23.70 0.10 13.66
N ALA A 240 -22.81 0.23 14.66
CA ALA A 240 -23.20 0.22 16.06
C ALA A 240 -24.08 1.43 16.48
N ALA A 241 -23.89 2.57 15.81
CA ALA A 241 -24.71 3.76 15.99
C ALA A 241 -24.82 4.53 14.67
N SER A 242 -26.03 5.01 14.34
CA SER A 242 -26.32 5.73 13.09
C SER A 242 -26.47 7.25 13.28
N ASP A 243 -26.50 7.73 14.51
CA ASP A 243 -26.69 9.12 14.89
C ASP A 243 -25.39 9.80 15.32
N TRP A 244 -25.27 11.10 15.05
CA TRP A 244 -24.18 11.95 15.46
C TRP A 244 -24.73 13.33 15.91
N PRO A 245 -24.22 13.92 16.97
CA PRO A 245 -23.05 13.59 17.80
C PRO A 245 -23.30 12.56 18.90
N LEU A 246 -24.51 12.05 19.01
CA LEU A 246 -24.89 11.03 19.98
C LEU A 246 -24.66 9.63 19.37
N MET A 247 -24.61 8.62 20.23
CA MET A 247 -24.60 7.21 19.86
C MET A 247 -25.85 6.55 20.44
N ASN A 248 -26.86 6.34 19.62
CA ASN A 248 -28.20 5.86 20.03
C ASN A 248 -28.81 6.76 21.11
N GLY A 249 -28.76 8.09 20.91
CA GLY A 249 -29.30 9.10 21.81
C GLY A 249 -28.45 9.43 23.04
N ARG A 250 -27.22 8.87 23.20
CA ARG A 250 -26.31 9.08 24.32
C ARG A 250 -24.96 9.60 23.86
N LEU A 251 -24.28 10.43 24.68
CA LEU A 251 -22.91 10.88 24.40
C LEU A 251 -21.87 9.75 24.56
N VAL A 252 -22.15 8.79 25.42
CA VAL A 252 -21.34 7.58 25.61
C VAL A 252 -22.28 6.38 25.44
N PRO A 253 -22.00 5.43 24.53
CA PRO A 253 -22.82 4.25 24.36
C PRO A 253 -22.82 3.39 25.63
N GLU A 254 -23.88 2.62 25.86
CA GLU A 254 -23.83 1.58 26.86
C GLU A 254 -22.83 0.52 26.41
N LEU A 255 -21.78 0.35 27.23
CA LEU A 255 -20.76 -0.67 26.99
C LEU A 255 -21.18 -1.91 27.79
N ASP A 256 -21.46 -2.99 27.07
CA ASP A 256 -21.63 -4.31 27.71
C ASP A 256 -20.25 -4.92 27.96
N TRP A 257 -19.74 -4.75 29.16
CA TRP A 257 -18.45 -5.31 29.59
C TRP A 257 -18.52 -6.82 29.82
N SER A 258 -19.71 -7.44 29.74
CA SER A 258 -19.90 -8.87 29.97
C SER A 258 -19.73 -9.71 28.69
N ALA A 259 -19.63 -9.06 27.55
CA ALA A 259 -19.50 -9.69 26.22
C ALA A 259 -18.04 -9.90 25.78
N GLY A 260 -17.07 -9.96 26.69
CA GLY A 260 -15.64 -10.19 26.44
C GLY A 260 -15.21 -11.62 26.61
#